data_6b694dde43a63a06075f787983ffccac
#
_entry.id   6b694dde43a63a06075f787983ffccac
#
_cell.length_a   1.000
_cell.length_b   1.000
_cell.length_c   1.000
_cell.angle_alpha   90.00
_cell.angle_beta   90.00
_cell.angle_gamma   90.00
#
_symmetry.space_group_name_H-M   'P 1'
#
loop_
_entity.id
_entity.type
_entity.pdbx_description
1 polymer ?
#
loop_
_entity_poly.entity_id
_entity_poly.type
_entity_poly.pdbx_seq_one_letter_code
_entity_poly.pdbx_strand_id
1 'polypeptide(L)'
;MLTRTVLAAVVLLACMAAAAQPAPTSQDGARRHGKFIWFELVTDDPEAARGFYQSVFGWNFRPIAGAPASYTVIENGADRVGGMFVQPRKAGGARASRWLAVMSVSDAAAAARYATQNGGAVVAPVTTMTGRGTHALLRDSEGALFGVLRTERGDPADTPVEDGDFFWLDLLAQNPQRAAAFYRGLAGYQVGERETATEANRLVLESQGYARAGILPLPPRLSQSGWLPYVLVSDVAATLAKVATAGGSVLVQPDPRLLDGKLAVIADPVGGVIGIVDWERQ
;
A
#
# COMPACT_ATOMS: atom_id res chain seq x y z
N MET A 1 19.15 22.29 -0.37
CA MET A 1 19.95 21.10 -0.75
C MET A 1 19.09 19.84 -0.62
N LEU A 2 18.05 19.70 -1.44
CA LEU A 2 17.04 18.60 -1.34
C LEU A 2 16.60 18.16 -2.75
N THR A 3 17.54 17.72 -3.58
CA THR A 3 17.24 17.33 -4.98
C THR A 3 17.80 15.95 -5.37
N ARG A 4 18.09 15.04 -4.42
CA ARG A 4 18.76 13.76 -4.76
C ARG A 4 18.01 12.48 -4.37
N THR A 5 16.76 12.53 -3.93
CA THR A 5 16.01 11.34 -3.51
C THR A 5 15.20 10.67 -4.64
N VAL A 6 15.14 11.26 -5.84
CA VAL A 6 14.27 10.80 -6.94
C VAL A 6 14.86 9.64 -7.75
N LEU A 7 16.19 9.48 -7.77
CA LEU A 7 16.85 8.49 -8.66
C LEU A 7 16.86 7.05 -8.12
N ALA A 8 16.43 6.83 -6.87
CA ALA A 8 16.51 5.52 -6.20
C ALA A 8 15.37 4.56 -6.55
N ALA A 9 14.25 5.08 -7.04
CA ALA A 9 13.07 4.26 -7.32
C ALA A 9 13.15 3.52 -8.67
N VAL A 10 13.96 3.98 -9.60
CA VAL A 10 14.02 3.46 -10.97
C VAL A 10 14.71 2.09 -11.06
N VAL A 11 15.63 1.79 -10.16
CA VAL A 11 16.35 0.49 -10.16
C VAL A 11 15.47 -0.65 -9.61
N LEU A 12 14.42 -0.33 -8.87
CA LEU A 12 13.63 -1.29 -8.10
C LEU A 12 12.79 -2.27 -8.93
N LEU A 13 12.29 -1.86 -10.08
CA LEU A 13 11.41 -2.71 -10.89
C LEU A 13 12.09 -3.37 -12.09
N ALA A 14 13.24 -2.90 -12.51
CA ALA A 14 13.99 -3.54 -13.59
C ALA A 14 14.46 -4.96 -13.22
N CYS A 15 14.70 -5.23 -11.93
CA CYS A 15 15.03 -6.59 -11.43
C CYS A 15 13.80 -7.50 -11.28
N MET A 16 12.57 -6.97 -11.32
CA MET A 16 11.34 -7.78 -11.26
C MET A 16 11.01 -8.47 -12.61
N ALA A 17 11.74 -8.19 -13.67
CA ALA A 17 11.35 -8.54 -15.04
C ALA A 17 11.48 -10.03 -15.41
N ALA A 18 12.04 -10.89 -14.57
CA ALA A 18 12.42 -12.23 -15.03
C ALA A 18 11.83 -13.42 -14.24
N ALA A 19 11.05 -13.21 -13.20
CA ALA A 19 10.57 -14.32 -12.38
C ALA A 19 9.06 -14.33 -12.18
N ALA A 20 8.47 -15.53 -12.20
CA ALA A 20 7.06 -15.72 -11.87
C ALA A 20 6.79 -15.23 -10.44
N GLN A 21 6.12 -14.09 -10.31
CA GLN A 21 5.63 -13.61 -9.01
C GLN A 21 4.19 -14.04 -8.83
N PRO A 22 3.75 -14.39 -7.61
CA PRO A 22 2.37 -14.75 -7.39
C PRO A 22 1.49 -13.53 -7.63
N ALA A 23 0.43 -13.77 -8.37
CA ALA A 23 -0.70 -12.86 -8.42
C ALA A 23 -1.54 -13.02 -7.15
N PRO A 24 -2.29 -11.97 -6.76
CA PRO A 24 -3.43 -12.13 -5.87
C PRO A 24 -4.32 -13.26 -6.42
N THR A 25 -4.82 -14.12 -5.55
CA THR A 25 -5.67 -15.24 -5.98
C THR A 25 -7.06 -14.73 -6.34
N SER A 26 -7.49 -14.94 -7.58
CA SER A 26 -8.88 -14.76 -7.99
C SER A 26 -9.57 -16.11 -8.07
N GLN A 27 -10.79 -16.21 -7.56
CA GLN A 27 -11.61 -17.41 -7.64
C GLN A 27 -12.59 -17.37 -8.83
N ASP A 28 -12.98 -16.19 -9.28
CA ASP A 28 -14.03 -15.96 -10.29
C ASP A 28 -13.52 -15.37 -11.62
N GLY A 29 -12.23 -15.07 -11.72
CA GLY A 29 -11.65 -14.42 -12.90
C GLY A 29 -12.07 -12.96 -13.11
N ALA A 30 -12.93 -12.42 -12.24
CA ALA A 30 -13.42 -11.05 -12.34
C ALA A 30 -12.30 -10.01 -12.11
N ARG A 31 -12.46 -8.84 -12.72
CA ARG A 31 -11.58 -7.69 -12.49
C ARG A 31 -12.32 -6.60 -11.75
N ARG A 32 -11.66 -6.09 -10.70
CA ARG A 32 -12.21 -5.11 -9.77
C ARG A 32 -11.43 -3.81 -9.89
N HIS A 33 -11.63 -3.12 -11.02
CA HIS A 33 -10.91 -1.88 -11.30
C HIS A 33 -11.06 -0.86 -10.18
N GLY A 34 -9.92 -0.28 -9.78
CA GLY A 34 -9.84 0.62 -8.66
C GLY A 34 -9.71 -0.06 -7.30
N LYS A 35 -9.88 -1.39 -7.19
CA LYS A 35 -9.54 -2.09 -5.95
C LYS A 35 -8.02 -2.09 -5.75
N PHE A 36 -7.55 -1.81 -4.54
CA PHE A 36 -6.17 -2.10 -4.14
C PHE A 36 -6.10 -3.58 -3.79
N ILE A 37 -5.29 -4.31 -4.55
CA ILE A 37 -5.30 -5.78 -4.58
C ILE A 37 -4.02 -6.41 -4.06
N TRP A 38 -2.99 -5.59 -3.79
CA TRP A 38 -1.71 -6.07 -3.31
C TRP A 38 -0.94 -4.98 -2.59
N PHE A 39 -0.12 -5.37 -1.61
CA PHE A 39 0.73 -4.46 -0.85
C PHE A 39 2.17 -4.95 -0.88
N GLU A 40 3.10 -4.10 -1.29
CA GLU A 40 4.53 -4.43 -1.37
C GLU A 40 5.29 -3.70 -0.27
N LEU A 41 5.92 -4.44 0.60
CA LEU A 41 6.93 -3.91 1.53
C LEU A 41 8.28 -3.86 0.81
N VAL A 42 8.79 -2.67 0.58
CA VAL A 42 10.14 -2.47 0.04
C VAL A 42 11.07 -2.11 1.17
N THR A 43 12.06 -2.94 1.46
CA THR A 43 12.96 -2.77 2.60
C THR A 43 14.41 -3.05 2.25
N ASP A 44 15.34 -2.38 2.92
CA ASP A 44 16.77 -2.65 2.83
C ASP A 44 17.30 -3.51 4.00
N ASP A 45 16.41 -3.89 4.93
CA ASP A 45 16.72 -4.79 6.04
C ASP A 45 15.57 -5.81 6.23
N PRO A 46 15.56 -6.87 5.41
CA PRO A 46 14.46 -7.83 5.39
C PRO A 46 14.33 -8.62 6.70
N GLU A 47 15.41 -8.84 7.43
CA GLU A 47 15.36 -9.60 8.67
C GLU A 47 14.70 -8.79 9.79
N ALA A 48 15.05 -7.51 9.93
CA ALA A 48 14.41 -6.62 10.89
C ALA A 48 12.91 -6.43 10.57
N ALA A 49 12.58 -6.21 9.29
CA ALA A 49 11.19 -6.08 8.85
C ALA A 49 10.39 -7.37 9.09
N ARG A 50 10.93 -8.54 8.72
CA ARG A 50 10.30 -9.85 8.94
C ARG A 50 10.02 -10.07 10.41
N GLY A 51 11.03 -9.95 11.27
CA GLY A 51 10.89 -10.15 12.71
C GLY A 51 9.81 -9.27 13.34
N PHE A 52 9.75 -8.01 12.89
CA PHE A 52 8.74 -7.07 13.33
C PHE A 52 7.32 -7.52 12.96
N TYR A 53 7.04 -7.71 11.67
CA TYR A 53 5.69 -8.04 11.20
C TYR A 53 5.22 -9.43 11.65
N GLN A 54 6.13 -10.40 11.80
CA GLN A 54 5.81 -11.69 12.43
C GLN A 54 5.38 -11.51 13.88
N SER A 55 6.10 -10.70 14.66
CA SER A 55 5.78 -10.47 16.09
C SER A 55 4.50 -9.69 16.28
N VAL A 56 4.23 -8.70 15.43
CA VAL A 56 3.09 -7.78 15.58
C VAL A 56 1.80 -8.38 15.06
N PHE A 57 1.83 -8.93 13.82
CA PHE A 57 0.63 -9.41 13.12
C PHE A 57 0.57 -10.93 12.94
N GLY A 58 1.65 -11.67 13.27
CA GLY A 58 1.71 -13.11 13.03
C GLY A 58 1.95 -13.48 11.56
N TRP A 59 2.35 -12.53 10.72
CA TRP A 59 2.57 -12.79 9.31
C TRP A 59 3.71 -13.76 9.04
N ASN A 60 3.53 -14.60 8.02
CA ASN A 60 4.56 -15.49 7.51
C ASN A 60 5.17 -14.95 6.22
N PHE A 61 6.49 -15.16 6.05
CA PHE A 61 7.23 -14.71 4.87
C PHE A 61 7.77 -15.91 4.14
N ARG A 62 7.25 -16.20 2.96
CA ARG A 62 7.58 -17.43 2.21
C ARG A 62 8.25 -17.10 0.88
N PRO A 63 9.44 -17.66 0.61
CA PRO A 63 10.04 -17.64 -0.71
C PRO A 63 9.13 -18.32 -1.74
N ILE A 64 9.18 -17.87 -2.99
CA ILE A 64 8.39 -18.45 -4.07
C ILE A 64 9.35 -19.06 -5.10
N ALA A 65 9.02 -20.26 -5.53
CA ALA A 65 9.77 -20.93 -6.60
C ALA A 65 9.71 -20.09 -7.88
N GLY A 66 10.88 -19.82 -8.46
CA GLY A 66 11.00 -19.00 -9.68
C GLY A 66 10.99 -17.48 -9.46
N ALA A 67 10.73 -16.99 -8.24
CA ALA A 67 10.92 -15.58 -7.91
C ALA A 67 12.40 -15.27 -7.60
N PRO A 68 12.85 -14.01 -7.75
CA PRO A 68 14.18 -13.61 -7.26
C PRO A 68 14.32 -13.90 -5.77
N ALA A 69 15.51 -14.25 -5.31
CA ALA A 69 15.80 -14.43 -3.88
C ALA A 69 15.50 -13.16 -3.04
N SER A 70 15.42 -12.00 -3.70
CA SER A 70 15.05 -10.73 -3.11
C SER A 70 13.56 -10.56 -2.87
N TYR A 71 12.70 -11.54 -3.23
CA TYR A 71 11.25 -11.44 -3.10
C TYR A 71 10.67 -12.59 -2.27
N THR A 72 9.80 -12.24 -1.32
CA THR A 72 9.02 -13.20 -0.54
C THR A 72 7.55 -12.77 -0.53
N VAL A 73 6.62 -13.74 -0.45
CA VAL A 73 5.20 -13.45 -0.19
C VAL A 73 4.98 -13.31 1.29
N ILE A 74 4.09 -12.39 1.64
CA ILE A 74 3.58 -12.19 2.98
C ILE A 74 2.23 -12.88 3.07
N GLU A 75 2.08 -13.77 4.05
CA GLU A 75 0.86 -14.54 4.28
C GLU A 75 0.32 -14.26 5.69
N ASN A 76 -1.00 -14.09 5.79
CA ASN A 76 -1.77 -14.08 7.03
C ASN A 76 -2.59 -15.38 7.08
N GLY A 77 -2.16 -16.35 7.90
CA GLY A 77 -2.73 -17.70 7.84
C GLY A 77 -2.53 -18.36 6.48
N ALA A 78 -3.63 -18.63 5.78
CA ALA A 78 -3.63 -19.21 4.43
C ALA A 78 -3.67 -18.15 3.31
N ASP A 79 -3.98 -16.90 3.65
CA ASP A 79 -4.20 -15.84 2.69
C ASP A 79 -2.92 -15.06 2.38
N ARG A 80 -2.75 -14.72 1.12
CA ARG A 80 -1.65 -13.87 0.65
C ARG A 80 -2.07 -12.42 0.74
N VAL A 81 -1.45 -11.69 1.65
CA VAL A 81 -1.78 -10.28 1.90
C VAL A 81 -0.84 -9.31 1.20
N GLY A 82 0.34 -9.75 0.79
CA GLY A 82 1.31 -8.87 0.15
C GLY A 82 2.61 -9.56 -0.25
N GLY A 83 3.62 -8.75 -0.57
CA GLY A 83 4.98 -9.19 -0.83
C GLY A 83 6.00 -8.32 -0.15
N MET A 84 7.20 -8.87 0.06
CA MET A 84 8.36 -8.10 0.51
C MET A 84 9.46 -8.17 -0.55
N PHE A 85 9.90 -7.01 -0.99
CA PHE A 85 11.00 -6.85 -1.92
C PHE A 85 12.21 -6.26 -1.20
N VAL A 86 13.34 -6.94 -1.30
CA VAL A 86 14.60 -6.48 -0.73
C VAL A 86 15.30 -5.55 -1.69
N GLN A 87 15.44 -4.30 -1.29
CA GLN A 87 16.22 -3.31 -2.02
C GLN A 87 17.57 -3.12 -1.35
N PRO A 88 18.68 -3.35 -2.04
CA PRO A 88 20.01 -3.11 -1.47
C PRO A 88 20.14 -1.66 -0.97
N ARG A 89 20.68 -1.51 0.25
CA ARG A 89 20.96 -0.19 0.81
C ARG A 89 22.02 0.52 -0.01
N LYS A 90 21.80 1.81 -0.26
CA LYS A 90 22.84 2.65 -0.83
C LYS A 90 23.96 2.84 0.20
N ALA A 91 25.20 2.78 -0.25
CA ALA A 91 26.36 3.05 0.60
C ALA A 91 26.19 4.44 1.29
N GLY A 92 26.29 4.45 2.62
CA GLY A 92 26.10 5.66 3.42
C GLY A 92 24.66 6.16 3.54
N GLY A 93 23.65 5.43 3.00
CA GLY A 93 22.24 5.78 3.12
C GLY A 93 21.65 5.37 4.48
N ALA A 94 20.63 6.12 4.94
CA ALA A 94 19.81 5.69 6.06
C ALA A 94 19.04 4.40 5.73
N ARG A 95 18.64 3.64 6.74
CA ARG A 95 17.71 2.52 6.58
C ARG A 95 16.43 3.01 5.95
N ALA A 96 15.82 2.19 5.09
CA ALA A 96 14.60 2.56 4.41
C ALA A 96 13.68 1.37 4.19
N SER A 97 12.47 1.51 4.71
CA SER A 97 11.36 0.61 4.45
C SER A 97 10.14 1.43 4.07
N ARG A 98 9.30 0.89 3.18
CA ARG A 98 8.04 1.54 2.78
C ARG A 98 7.03 0.54 2.26
N TRP A 99 5.77 0.83 2.48
CA TRP A 99 4.67 0.13 1.84
C TRP A 99 4.27 0.81 0.53
N LEU A 100 3.98 -0.01 -0.47
CA LEU A 100 3.44 0.42 -1.77
C LEU A 100 2.13 -0.33 -2.00
N ALA A 101 1.05 0.42 -2.16
CA ALA A 101 -0.24 -0.16 -2.54
C ALA A 101 -0.32 -0.34 -4.06
N VAL A 102 -0.88 -1.45 -4.51
CA VAL A 102 -1.03 -1.81 -5.92
C VAL A 102 -2.51 -1.88 -6.29
N MET A 103 -2.92 -1.02 -7.21
CA MET A 103 -4.29 -0.89 -7.68
C MET A 103 -4.53 -1.75 -8.92
N SER A 104 -5.69 -2.43 -8.97
CA SER A 104 -6.16 -3.08 -10.18
C SER A 104 -6.60 -2.06 -11.23
N VAL A 105 -6.12 -2.26 -12.44
CA VAL A 105 -6.48 -1.44 -13.62
C VAL A 105 -6.84 -2.34 -14.81
N SER A 106 -7.65 -1.81 -15.74
CA SER A 106 -7.99 -2.52 -16.98
C SER A 106 -6.81 -2.63 -17.94
N ASP A 107 -5.94 -1.60 -17.95
CA ASP A 107 -4.78 -1.51 -18.82
C ASP A 107 -3.69 -0.68 -18.12
N ALA A 108 -2.57 -1.33 -17.76
CA ALA A 108 -1.45 -0.67 -17.11
C ALA A 108 -0.74 0.35 -18.00
N ALA A 109 -0.74 0.14 -19.33
CA ALA A 109 -0.15 1.09 -20.26
C ALA A 109 -1.02 2.34 -20.41
N ALA A 110 -2.34 2.18 -20.44
CA ALA A 110 -3.26 3.31 -20.42
C ALA A 110 -3.16 4.11 -19.11
N ALA A 111 -3.07 3.43 -17.96
CA ALA A 111 -2.85 4.05 -16.67
C ALA A 111 -1.54 4.85 -16.61
N ALA A 112 -0.45 4.31 -17.16
CA ALA A 112 0.83 4.99 -17.23
C ALA A 112 0.79 6.25 -18.11
N ARG A 113 0.14 6.18 -19.29
CA ARG A 113 -0.08 7.35 -20.15
C ARG A 113 -0.94 8.40 -19.45
N TYR A 114 -2.05 7.98 -18.83
CA TYR A 114 -2.92 8.89 -18.09
C TYR A 114 -2.16 9.62 -16.98
N ALA A 115 -1.39 8.90 -16.16
CA ALA A 115 -0.59 9.50 -15.11
C ALA A 115 0.34 10.61 -15.64
N THR A 116 1.09 10.32 -16.71
CA THR A 116 1.99 11.30 -17.31
C THR A 116 1.26 12.54 -17.86
N GLN A 117 0.08 12.35 -18.45
CA GLN A 117 -0.71 13.44 -19.03
C GLN A 117 -1.44 14.29 -17.99
N ASN A 118 -1.61 13.79 -16.76
CA ASN A 118 -2.39 14.44 -15.71
C ASN A 118 -1.55 14.81 -14.46
N GLY A 119 -0.29 15.19 -14.67
CA GLY A 119 0.58 15.74 -13.62
C GLY A 119 1.27 14.71 -12.74
N GLY A 120 1.11 13.44 -13.05
CA GLY A 120 1.86 12.35 -12.44
C GLY A 120 3.10 11.95 -13.24
N ALA A 121 3.69 10.80 -12.94
CA ALA A 121 4.86 10.29 -13.63
C ALA A 121 4.94 8.76 -13.63
N VAL A 122 5.62 8.20 -14.61
CA VAL A 122 6.05 6.79 -14.61
C VAL A 122 7.38 6.69 -13.88
N VAL A 123 7.41 5.92 -12.80
CA VAL A 123 8.61 5.67 -11.99
C VAL A 123 9.32 4.41 -12.45
N ALA A 124 8.53 3.35 -12.73
CA ALA A 124 9.04 2.17 -13.41
C ALA A 124 8.11 1.81 -14.59
N PRO A 125 8.70 1.44 -15.73
CA PRO A 125 7.95 1.25 -16.97
C PRO A 125 6.97 0.09 -16.87
N VAL A 126 6.01 0.10 -17.80
CA VAL A 126 5.07 -1.01 -17.97
C VAL A 126 5.83 -2.29 -18.30
N THR A 127 5.63 -3.32 -17.52
CA THR A 127 6.29 -4.62 -17.67
C THR A 127 5.28 -5.73 -17.46
N THR A 128 5.37 -6.78 -18.27
CA THR A 128 4.53 -7.99 -18.12
C THR A 128 5.33 -9.07 -17.41
N MET A 129 4.71 -9.66 -16.40
CA MET A 129 5.26 -10.76 -15.61
C MET A 129 4.34 -11.97 -15.73
N THR A 130 4.89 -13.09 -16.20
CA THR A 130 4.15 -14.35 -16.32
C THR A 130 3.57 -14.77 -14.97
N GLY A 131 2.29 -15.15 -14.98
CA GLY A 131 1.57 -15.57 -13.78
C GLY A 131 1.04 -14.43 -12.91
N ARG A 132 1.53 -13.20 -13.09
CA ARG A 132 1.05 -12.02 -12.34
C ARG A 132 0.20 -11.09 -13.21
N GLY A 133 0.73 -10.70 -14.37
CA GLY A 133 0.09 -9.76 -15.28
C GLY A 133 0.97 -8.59 -15.67
N THR A 134 0.36 -7.52 -16.16
CA THR A 134 1.06 -6.31 -16.62
C THR A 134 0.97 -5.21 -15.57
N HIS A 135 2.10 -4.66 -15.14
CA HIS A 135 2.20 -3.69 -14.05
C HIS A 135 3.07 -2.50 -14.42
N ALA A 136 2.93 -1.42 -13.64
CA ALA A 136 3.84 -0.27 -13.63
C ALA A 136 3.89 0.35 -12.23
N LEU A 137 4.95 1.12 -11.95
CA LEU A 137 5.03 1.97 -10.76
C LEU A 137 4.87 3.43 -11.18
N LEU A 138 3.95 4.11 -10.55
CA LEU A 138 3.54 5.46 -10.91
C LEU A 138 3.66 6.42 -9.72
N ARG A 139 3.69 7.72 -10.03
CA ARG A 139 3.35 8.80 -9.11
C ARG A 139 2.06 9.44 -9.56
N ASP A 140 1.22 9.80 -8.61
CA ASP A 140 0.03 10.61 -8.89
C ASP A 140 0.38 12.11 -9.03
N SER A 141 -0.64 12.93 -9.24
CA SER A 141 -0.51 14.39 -9.35
C SER A 141 -0.01 15.10 -8.10
N GLU A 142 -0.05 14.42 -6.94
CA GLU A 142 0.45 14.90 -5.66
C GLU A 142 1.85 14.34 -5.33
N GLY A 143 2.39 13.48 -6.19
CA GLY A 143 3.69 12.84 -6.03
C GLY A 143 3.67 11.54 -5.21
N ALA A 144 2.51 11.06 -4.78
CA ALA A 144 2.40 9.80 -4.05
C ALA A 144 2.68 8.61 -4.97
N LEU A 145 3.47 7.65 -4.47
CA LEU A 145 3.82 6.42 -5.18
C LEU A 145 2.73 5.38 -5.03
N PHE A 146 2.39 4.73 -6.13
CA PHE A 146 1.49 3.57 -6.15
C PHE A 146 1.80 2.67 -7.33
N GLY A 147 1.52 1.38 -7.17
CA GLY A 147 1.57 0.43 -8.28
C GLY A 147 0.24 0.34 -9.00
N VAL A 148 0.28 0.00 -10.28
CA VAL A 148 -0.89 -0.46 -11.04
C VAL A 148 -0.63 -1.86 -11.58
N LEU A 149 -1.67 -2.69 -11.59
CA LEU A 149 -1.57 -4.08 -12.06
C LEU A 149 -2.85 -4.46 -12.82
N ARG A 150 -2.68 -4.89 -14.05
CA ARG A 150 -3.68 -5.68 -14.76
C ARG A 150 -3.35 -7.15 -14.52
N THR A 151 -4.07 -7.78 -13.61
CA THR A 151 -3.85 -9.18 -13.26
C THR A 151 -4.06 -10.10 -14.46
N GLU A 152 -3.34 -11.22 -14.50
CA GLU A 152 -3.50 -12.22 -15.55
C GLU A 152 -4.80 -13.01 -15.38
N ARG A 153 -5.16 -13.39 -14.14
CA ARG A 153 -6.23 -14.34 -13.81
C ARG A 153 -7.45 -13.73 -13.10
N GLY A 154 -7.52 -12.40 -12.99
CA GLY A 154 -8.57 -11.70 -12.24
C GLY A 154 -8.09 -11.24 -10.87
N ASP A 155 -8.94 -10.50 -10.18
CA ASP A 155 -8.62 -9.83 -8.90
C ASP A 155 -9.23 -10.58 -7.71
N PRO A 156 -8.66 -10.46 -6.50
CA PRO A 156 -9.26 -11.01 -5.29
C PRO A 156 -10.70 -10.52 -5.11
N ALA A 157 -11.58 -11.42 -4.68
CA ALA A 157 -12.97 -11.09 -4.38
C ALA A 157 -13.06 -10.06 -3.23
N ASP A 158 -14.20 -9.35 -3.16
CA ASP A 158 -14.52 -8.51 -2.02
C ASP A 158 -15.11 -9.39 -0.89
N THR A 159 -14.22 -9.96 -0.09
CA THR A 159 -14.55 -10.81 1.07
C THR A 159 -14.40 -10.01 2.37
N PRO A 160 -15.08 -10.43 3.45
CA PRO A 160 -14.76 -9.91 4.78
C PRO A 160 -13.27 -10.06 5.08
N VAL A 161 -12.70 -9.05 5.74
CA VAL A 161 -11.30 -9.05 6.16
C VAL A 161 -11.17 -9.64 7.56
N GLU A 162 -10.05 -10.32 7.83
CA GLU A 162 -9.72 -10.91 9.11
C GLU A 162 -8.63 -10.10 9.81
N ASP A 163 -8.43 -10.35 11.11
CA ASP A 163 -7.33 -9.73 11.86
C ASP A 163 -5.99 -10.05 11.18
N GLY A 164 -5.18 -9.03 10.99
CA GLY A 164 -3.91 -9.13 10.25
C GLY A 164 -4.03 -8.87 8.75
N ASP A 165 -5.23 -8.68 8.20
CA ASP A 165 -5.41 -8.32 6.81
C ASP A 165 -5.33 -6.80 6.60
N PHE A 166 -4.99 -6.38 5.37
CA PHE A 166 -5.15 -4.98 4.98
C PHE A 166 -6.63 -4.64 4.87
N PHE A 167 -7.06 -3.70 5.70
CA PHE A 167 -8.47 -3.30 5.84
C PHE A 167 -8.82 -2.05 5.05
N TRP A 168 -7.94 -1.04 5.08
CA TRP A 168 -8.19 0.28 4.51
C TRP A 168 -6.91 0.90 3.95
N LEU A 169 -7.09 1.98 3.18
CA LEU A 169 -5.99 2.75 2.61
C LEU A 169 -6.38 4.23 2.54
N ASP A 170 -5.58 5.13 3.11
CA ASP A 170 -5.76 6.57 2.96
C ASP A 170 -4.62 7.20 2.16
N LEU A 171 -4.98 8.07 1.23
CA LEU A 171 -4.03 9.00 0.63
C LEU A 171 -3.97 10.29 1.47
N LEU A 172 -2.82 10.58 2.03
CA LEU A 172 -2.53 11.87 2.64
C LEU A 172 -2.05 12.82 1.53
N ALA A 173 -2.86 13.80 1.14
CA ALA A 173 -2.62 14.64 -0.04
C ALA A 173 -2.50 16.12 0.31
N GLN A 174 -1.55 16.84 -0.32
CA GLN A 174 -1.45 18.29 -0.17
C GLN A 174 -2.71 18.98 -0.70
N ASN A 175 -3.26 18.47 -1.79
CA ASN A 175 -4.52 18.93 -2.35
C ASN A 175 -5.45 17.73 -2.60
N PRO A 176 -6.34 17.40 -1.63
CA PRO A 176 -7.26 16.26 -1.73
C PRO A 176 -8.15 16.28 -2.98
N GLN A 177 -8.61 17.47 -3.39
CA GLN A 177 -9.50 17.61 -4.55
C GLN A 177 -8.75 17.30 -5.86
N ARG A 178 -7.50 17.74 -6.00
CA ARG A 178 -6.65 17.43 -7.14
C ARG A 178 -6.31 15.93 -7.19
N ALA A 179 -6.01 15.34 -6.05
CA ALA A 179 -5.82 13.89 -5.94
C ALA A 179 -7.08 13.12 -6.35
N ALA A 180 -8.25 13.49 -5.84
CA ALA A 180 -9.52 12.87 -6.18
C ALA A 180 -9.82 12.97 -7.68
N ALA A 181 -9.58 14.12 -8.30
CA ALA A 181 -9.75 14.31 -9.75
C ALA A 181 -8.81 13.38 -10.54
N PHE A 182 -7.56 13.23 -10.10
CA PHE A 182 -6.59 12.31 -10.72
C PHE A 182 -7.09 10.86 -10.67
N TYR A 183 -7.49 10.37 -9.49
CA TYR A 183 -7.93 8.97 -9.35
C TYR A 183 -9.30 8.71 -9.99
N ARG A 184 -10.19 9.71 -10.04
CA ARG A 184 -11.42 9.63 -10.83
C ARG A 184 -11.12 9.35 -12.31
N GLY A 185 -10.20 10.06 -12.90
CA GLY A 185 -9.85 9.87 -14.31
C GLY A 185 -9.02 8.61 -14.56
N LEU A 186 -8.18 8.19 -13.59
CA LEU A 186 -7.34 7.01 -13.73
C LEU A 186 -8.15 5.70 -13.68
N ALA A 187 -9.06 5.59 -12.71
CA ALA A 187 -9.75 4.34 -12.38
C ALA A 187 -11.28 4.44 -12.39
N GLY A 188 -11.83 5.57 -12.80
CA GLY A 188 -13.28 5.75 -12.90
C GLY A 188 -14.01 5.83 -11.56
N TYR A 189 -13.32 6.21 -10.48
CA TYR A 189 -13.95 6.32 -9.17
C TYR A 189 -15.08 7.34 -9.12
N GLN A 190 -16.11 6.99 -8.40
CA GLN A 190 -17.02 7.97 -7.81
C GLN A 190 -16.36 8.53 -6.56
N VAL A 191 -16.52 9.84 -6.33
CA VAL A 191 -15.94 10.51 -5.16
C VAL A 191 -17.09 11.00 -4.31
N GLY A 192 -17.24 10.41 -3.14
CA GLY A 192 -18.17 10.84 -2.10
C GLY A 192 -17.45 11.67 -1.03
N GLU A 193 -18.18 12.59 -0.41
CA GLU A 193 -17.75 13.25 0.81
C GLU A 193 -18.41 12.52 1.99
N ARG A 194 -17.62 12.06 2.93
CA ARG A 194 -18.14 11.57 4.20
C ARG A 194 -17.72 12.51 5.31
N GLU A 195 -18.68 13.26 5.80
CA GLU A 195 -18.55 13.91 7.08
C GLU A 195 -18.81 12.87 8.17
N THR A 196 -17.76 12.44 8.84
CA THR A 196 -17.91 11.78 10.14
C THR A 196 -17.68 12.83 11.22
N ALA A 197 -18.29 12.66 12.40
CA ALA A 197 -18.15 13.61 13.52
C ALA A 197 -16.69 13.87 13.92
N THR A 198 -15.77 13.04 13.48
CA THR A 198 -14.34 13.03 13.82
C THR A 198 -13.40 13.33 12.64
N GLU A 199 -13.88 13.32 11.39
CA GLU A 199 -13.06 13.47 10.18
C GLU A 199 -13.73 14.42 9.16
N ALA A 200 -13.75 15.70 9.50
CA ALA A 200 -14.13 16.72 8.55
C ALA A 200 -13.20 16.69 7.33
N ASN A 201 -13.78 16.65 6.11
CA ASN A 201 -13.11 16.68 4.81
C ASN A 201 -12.46 15.37 4.31
N ARG A 202 -12.90 14.20 4.74
CA ARG A 202 -12.52 12.95 4.09
C ARG A 202 -13.26 12.78 2.76
N LEU A 203 -12.53 12.63 1.66
CA LEU A 203 -13.09 12.15 0.40
C LEU A 203 -12.98 10.63 0.35
N VAL A 204 -14.01 9.97 -0.17
CA VAL A 204 -14.00 8.50 -0.33
C VAL A 204 -14.03 8.18 -1.82
N LEU A 205 -13.09 7.33 -2.24
CA LEU A 205 -13.02 6.77 -3.58
C LEU A 205 -13.85 5.50 -3.63
N GLU A 206 -14.87 5.47 -4.47
CA GLU A 206 -15.79 4.33 -4.61
C GLU A 206 -15.73 3.75 -6.02
N SER A 207 -15.68 2.44 -6.14
CA SER A 207 -15.82 1.73 -7.41
C SER A 207 -16.63 0.46 -7.24
N GLN A 208 -17.50 0.18 -8.23
CA GLN A 208 -18.34 -1.03 -8.24
C GLN A 208 -19.18 -1.20 -6.96
N GLY A 209 -19.65 -0.10 -6.37
CA GLY A 209 -20.47 -0.12 -5.17
C GLY A 209 -19.72 -0.29 -3.85
N TYR A 210 -18.38 -0.32 -3.87
CA TYR A 210 -17.53 -0.46 -2.68
C TYR A 210 -16.69 0.78 -2.46
N ALA A 211 -16.56 1.21 -1.21
CA ALA A 211 -15.54 2.14 -0.79
C ALA A 211 -14.16 1.46 -0.89
N ARG A 212 -13.22 2.08 -1.59
CA ARG A 212 -11.90 1.51 -1.89
C ARG A 212 -10.76 2.17 -1.14
N ALA A 213 -10.86 3.47 -0.90
CA ALA A 213 -9.84 4.25 -0.21
C ALA A 213 -10.40 5.60 0.26
N GLY A 214 -9.71 6.23 1.20
CA GLY A 214 -9.93 7.60 1.59
C GLY A 214 -8.88 8.56 1.03
N ILE A 215 -9.21 9.84 0.97
CA ILE A 215 -8.25 10.92 0.75
C ILE A 215 -8.42 11.94 1.87
N LEU A 216 -7.33 12.23 2.57
CA LEU A 216 -7.26 13.15 3.69
C LEU A 216 -6.26 14.29 3.39
N PRO A 217 -6.46 15.47 3.96
CA PRO A 217 -5.43 16.51 3.93
C PRO A 217 -4.12 16.02 4.54
N LEU A 218 -3.00 16.35 3.88
CA LEU A 218 -1.68 16.04 4.40
C LEU A 218 -1.46 16.78 5.73
N PRO A 219 -1.15 16.07 6.83
CA PRO A 219 -0.83 16.72 8.10
C PRO A 219 0.35 17.71 7.95
N PRO A 220 0.31 18.88 8.60
CA PRO A 220 1.33 19.94 8.42
C PRO A 220 2.77 19.51 8.72
N ARG A 221 2.96 18.48 9.56
CA ARG A 221 4.27 17.91 9.89
C ARG A 221 4.88 17.05 8.77
N LEU A 222 4.08 16.65 7.78
CA LEU A 222 4.52 15.87 6.64
C LEU A 222 4.75 16.78 5.44
N SER A 223 5.78 16.49 4.65
CA SER A 223 6.17 17.30 3.48
C SER A 223 5.81 16.65 2.15
N GLN A 224 5.37 15.40 2.16
CA GLN A 224 5.11 14.64 0.94
C GLN A 224 3.82 13.86 1.06
N SER A 225 3.02 13.91 0.01
CA SER A 225 1.83 13.07 -0.12
C SER A 225 2.22 11.60 -0.23
N GLY A 226 1.36 10.73 0.30
CA GLY A 226 1.63 9.29 0.30
C GLY A 226 0.43 8.47 0.74
N TRP A 227 0.43 7.22 0.31
CA TRP A 227 -0.54 6.23 0.72
C TRP A 227 -0.16 5.62 2.07
N LEU A 228 -1.13 5.54 2.96
CA LEU A 228 -1.02 4.90 4.28
C LEU A 228 -1.97 3.71 4.33
N PRO A 229 -1.47 2.48 4.26
CA PRO A 229 -2.29 1.29 4.44
C PRO A 229 -2.57 1.03 5.92
N TYR A 230 -3.73 0.42 6.21
CA TYR A 230 -4.16 0.02 7.54
C TYR A 230 -4.40 -1.48 7.61
N VAL A 231 -3.93 -2.09 8.68
CA VAL A 231 -4.19 -3.49 9.03
C VAL A 231 -5.26 -3.55 10.11
N LEU A 232 -6.22 -4.46 9.93
CA LEU A 232 -7.24 -4.75 10.92
C LEU A 232 -6.63 -5.49 12.11
N VAL A 233 -6.94 -5.05 13.30
CA VAL A 233 -6.54 -5.71 14.56
C VAL A 233 -7.73 -5.73 15.53
N SER A 234 -7.82 -6.75 16.35
CA SER A 234 -8.88 -6.87 17.37
C SER A 234 -8.65 -6.03 18.62
N ASP A 235 -7.41 -5.58 18.85
CA ASP A 235 -7.03 -4.77 20.02
C ASP A 235 -5.80 -3.91 19.68
N VAL A 236 -6.03 -2.60 19.54
CA VAL A 236 -4.97 -1.63 19.23
C VAL A 236 -3.97 -1.55 20.38
N ALA A 237 -4.39 -1.56 21.64
CA ALA A 237 -3.50 -1.43 22.78
C ALA A 237 -2.58 -2.64 22.92
N ALA A 238 -3.11 -3.85 22.81
CA ALA A 238 -2.33 -5.08 22.80
C ALA A 238 -1.34 -5.13 21.63
N THR A 239 -1.76 -4.64 20.44
CA THR A 239 -0.89 -4.56 19.27
C THR A 239 0.24 -3.57 19.48
N LEU A 240 -0.01 -2.41 20.09
CA LEU A 240 1.01 -1.42 20.40
C LEU A 240 2.06 -1.94 21.40
N ALA A 241 1.66 -2.78 22.36
CA ALA A 241 2.60 -3.44 23.25
C ALA A 241 3.58 -4.36 22.49
N LYS A 242 3.08 -5.10 21.49
CA LYS A 242 3.93 -5.92 20.60
C LYS A 242 4.87 -5.04 19.74
N VAL A 243 4.37 -3.91 19.22
CA VAL A 243 5.19 -2.94 18.45
C VAL A 243 6.41 -2.49 19.24
N ALA A 244 6.21 -2.08 20.50
CA ALA A 244 7.29 -1.64 21.36
C ALA A 244 8.33 -2.75 21.59
N THR A 245 7.88 -3.97 21.85
CA THR A 245 8.76 -5.13 22.08
C THR A 245 9.53 -5.54 20.82
N ALA A 246 8.91 -5.40 19.65
CA ALA A 246 9.52 -5.74 18.36
C ALA A 246 10.44 -4.64 17.78
N GLY A 247 10.72 -3.58 18.54
CA GLY A 247 11.63 -2.51 18.14
C GLY A 247 11.03 -1.48 17.17
N GLY A 248 9.72 -1.48 17.00
CA GLY A 248 9.02 -0.46 16.23
C GLY A 248 8.75 0.81 17.00
N SER A 249 8.12 1.77 16.39
CA SER A 249 7.74 3.04 17.01
C SER A 249 6.28 3.39 16.75
N VAL A 250 5.67 4.14 17.67
CA VAL A 250 4.31 4.67 17.53
C VAL A 250 4.40 6.11 17.05
N LEU A 251 3.90 6.39 15.88
CA LEU A 251 3.91 7.72 15.24
C LEU A 251 2.65 8.52 15.54
N VAL A 252 1.52 7.84 15.68
CA VAL A 252 0.24 8.42 16.10
C VAL A 252 -0.33 7.50 17.18
N GLN A 253 -0.46 8.02 18.38
CA GLN A 253 -1.10 7.34 19.50
C GLN A 253 -2.62 7.26 19.30
N PRO A 254 -3.29 6.26 19.89
CA PRO A 254 -4.74 6.26 19.97
C PRO A 254 -5.27 7.58 20.57
N ASP A 255 -6.24 8.18 19.89
CA ASP A 255 -6.87 9.42 20.34
C ASP A 255 -8.40 9.23 20.25
N PRO A 256 -9.18 9.52 21.32
CA PRO A 256 -10.62 9.41 21.28
C PRO A 256 -11.28 10.17 20.11
N ARG A 257 -10.61 11.19 19.58
CA ARG A 257 -11.06 11.94 18.39
C ARG A 257 -10.82 11.21 17.07
N LEU A 258 -10.03 10.12 17.08
CA LEU A 258 -9.73 9.29 15.91
C LEU A 258 -10.34 7.91 16.13
N LEU A 259 -11.52 7.66 15.55
CA LEU A 259 -12.26 6.40 15.68
C LEU A 259 -12.37 5.91 17.14
N ASP A 260 -12.72 6.80 18.07
CA ASP A 260 -12.88 6.49 19.49
C ASP A 260 -11.63 5.84 20.14
N GLY A 261 -10.43 6.20 19.66
CA GLY A 261 -9.17 5.63 20.12
C GLY A 261 -8.82 4.28 19.49
N LYS A 262 -9.58 3.82 18.51
CA LYS A 262 -9.41 2.53 17.84
C LYS A 262 -8.46 2.58 16.63
N LEU A 263 -7.62 3.63 16.52
CA LEU A 263 -6.66 3.81 15.45
C LEU A 263 -5.30 4.24 16.00
N ALA A 264 -4.23 3.70 15.45
CA ALA A 264 -2.87 4.17 15.67
C ALA A 264 -2.06 4.07 14.36
N VAL A 265 -0.96 4.82 14.27
CA VAL A 265 0.01 4.68 13.17
C VAL A 265 1.36 4.30 13.77
N ILE A 266 1.96 3.27 13.21
CA ILE A 266 3.20 2.68 13.67
C ILE A 266 4.25 2.67 12.56
N ALA A 267 5.51 2.54 12.95
CA ALA A 267 6.60 2.27 12.01
C ALA A 267 7.38 1.03 12.44
N ASP A 268 7.79 0.22 11.47
CA ASP A 268 8.74 -0.87 11.68
C ASP A 268 10.14 -0.33 12.02
N PRO A 269 11.09 -1.17 12.51
CA PRO A 269 12.45 -0.72 12.88
C PRO A 269 13.27 -0.14 11.73
N VAL A 270 12.80 -0.28 10.50
CA VAL A 270 13.47 0.21 9.28
C VAL A 270 12.82 1.48 8.74
N GLY A 271 11.62 1.83 9.23
CA GLY A 271 10.89 3.05 8.88
C GLY A 271 9.66 2.83 7.98
N GLY A 272 9.22 1.59 7.76
CA GLY A 272 7.98 1.29 7.07
C GLY A 272 6.77 1.67 7.91
N VAL A 273 5.96 2.61 7.42
CA VAL A 273 4.81 3.17 8.13
C VAL A 273 3.53 2.45 7.75
N ILE A 274 2.74 2.07 8.75
CA ILE A 274 1.46 1.40 8.58
C ILE A 274 0.49 1.83 9.69
N GLY A 275 -0.79 1.96 9.36
CA GLY A 275 -1.85 2.15 10.33
C GLY A 275 -2.33 0.81 10.90
N ILE A 276 -2.83 0.82 12.11
CA ILE A 276 -3.58 -0.28 12.72
C ILE A 276 -4.93 0.26 13.16
N VAL A 277 -5.97 -0.54 12.98
CA VAL A 277 -7.34 -0.12 13.30
C VAL A 277 -8.14 -1.30 13.86
N ASP A 278 -8.87 -1.05 14.94
CA ASP A 278 -9.93 -1.93 15.42
C ASP A 278 -11.25 -1.41 14.86
N TRP A 279 -11.82 -2.16 13.91
CA TRP A 279 -13.06 -1.81 13.26
C TRP A 279 -14.12 -2.87 13.53
N GLU A 280 -15.28 -2.45 14.03
CA GLU A 280 -16.39 -3.38 14.26
C GLU A 280 -16.86 -3.98 12.93
N ARG A 281 -16.80 -5.29 12.83
CA ARG A 281 -17.34 -6.04 11.69
C ARG A 281 -18.86 -5.93 11.74
N GLN A 282 -19.47 -5.22 10.78
CA GLN A 282 -20.93 -5.20 10.60
C GLN A 282 -21.39 -6.37 9.76
#